data_0c65175ccf243bb0a2a2d19b12b88f23
#
_entry.id   0c65175ccf243bb0a2a2d19b12b88f23
#
_cell.length_a   1.000
_cell.length_b   1.000
_cell.length_c   1.000
_cell.angle_alpha   90.00
_cell.angle_beta   90.00
_cell.angle_gamma   90.00
#
_symmetry.space_group_name_H-M   'P 1'
#
loop_
_entity.id
_entity.type
_entity.pdbx_description
1 polymer ?
#
loop_
_entity_poly.entity_id
_entity_poly.type
_entity_poly.pdbx_seq_one_letter_code
_entity_poly.pdbx_strand_id
1 'polypeptide(L)'
;FSLYTMLRDHFMQQWFSLSDPAMEEAFFDTPLYREFAQLQEFGRLPDESTILRFRHRLEKHKLAQQILTTVNDLLIAKGLLLKVGTVVDATLIAAPSSTKNKDRARDPEMHSSKKGEQMYFGMKAHIGADADSGLVHTVRGTSGNVHDVTEGNSLLHGEETLAYGDAAYQGIDK
;
A
#
# COMPACT_ATOMS: atom_id res chain seq x y z
N PHE A 1 -1.33 -23.37 6.37
CA PHE A 1 -0.21 -22.63 6.96
C PHE A 1 -0.69 -21.79 8.14
N SER A 2 0.19 -21.49 9.08
CA SER A 2 -0.13 -20.65 10.22
C SER A 2 -0.33 -19.19 9.79
N LEU A 3 -1.10 -18.40 10.58
CA LEU A 3 -1.25 -16.97 10.33
C LEU A 3 0.11 -16.24 10.35
N TYR A 4 1.00 -16.62 11.27
CA TYR A 4 2.35 -16.04 11.36
C TYR A 4 3.18 -16.27 10.11
N THR A 5 3.14 -17.47 9.55
CA THR A 5 3.82 -17.81 8.29
C THR A 5 3.30 -16.93 7.15
N MET A 6 1.98 -16.84 6.99
CA MET A 6 1.37 -16.10 5.90
C MET A 6 1.54 -14.58 6.04
N LEU A 7 1.58 -14.04 7.26
CA LEU A 7 1.91 -12.62 7.47
C LEU A 7 3.37 -12.31 7.13
N ARG A 8 4.31 -13.18 7.51
CA ARG A 8 5.72 -13.01 7.17
C ARG A 8 5.96 -13.12 5.67
N ASP A 9 5.30 -14.06 5.01
CA ASP A 9 5.25 -14.16 3.56
C ASP A 9 4.76 -12.85 2.92
N HIS A 10 3.61 -12.34 3.37
CA HIS A 10 3.06 -11.09 2.87
C HIS A 10 4.01 -9.90 3.05
N PHE A 11 4.66 -9.77 4.21
CA PHE A 11 5.66 -8.71 4.42
C PHE A 11 6.87 -8.86 3.51
N MET A 12 7.38 -10.07 3.29
CA MET A 12 8.47 -10.30 2.34
C MET A 12 8.09 -9.91 0.91
N GLN A 13 6.86 -10.25 0.48
CA GLN A 13 6.36 -9.79 -0.82
C GLN A 13 6.43 -8.26 -0.95
N GLN A 14 6.01 -7.52 0.09
CA GLN A 14 6.06 -6.06 0.06
C GLN A 14 7.50 -5.52 0.08
N TRP A 15 8.36 -6.04 0.94
CA TRP A 15 9.75 -5.57 1.07
C TRP A 15 10.58 -5.81 -0.17
N PHE A 16 10.35 -6.91 -0.85
CA PHE A 16 11.13 -7.31 -2.02
C PHE A 16 10.37 -7.16 -3.35
N SER A 17 9.16 -6.59 -3.32
CA SER A 17 8.30 -6.38 -4.50
C SER A 17 8.07 -7.67 -5.30
N LEU A 18 7.81 -8.78 -4.61
CA LEU A 18 7.60 -10.08 -5.22
C LEU A 18 6.12 -10.31 -5.57
N SER A 19 5.88 -10.78 -6.80
CA SER A 19 4.56 -11.31 -7.18
C SER A 19 4.29 -12.65 -6.49
N ASP A 20 3.02 -13.13 -6.53
CA ASP A 20 2.68 -14.40 -5.91
C ASP A 20 3.52 -15.58 -6.47
N PRO A 21 3.70 -15.72 -7.81
CA PRO A 21 4.61 -16.73 -8.36
C PRO A 21 6.08 -16.53 -7.96
N ALA A 22 6.56 -15.28 -7.97
CA ALA A 22 7.94 -14.99 -7.60
C ALA A 22 8.22 -15.30 -6.12
N MET A 23 7.23 -15.12 -5.24
CA MET A 23 7.37 -15.47 -3.83
C MET A 23 7.40 -16.98 -3.63
N GLU A 24 6.59 -17.74 -4.37
CA GLU A 24 6.67 -19.21 -4.39
C GLU A 24 8.06 -19.69 -4.81
N GLU A 25 8.61 -19.18 -5.94
CA GLU A 25 9.97 -19.50 -6.39
C GLU A 25 11.02 -19.12 -5.34
N ALA A 26 10.89 -17.95 -4.73
CA ALA A 26 11.83 -17.47 -3.71
C ALA A 26 11.88 -18.39 -2.48
N PHE A 27 10.79 -19.06 -2.12
CA PHE A 27 10.80 -20.09 -1.08
C PHE A 27 11.59 -21.34 -1.47
N PHE A 28 11.64 -21.68 -2.76
CA PHE A 28 12.49 -22.79 -3.24
C PHE A 28 13.95 -22.40 -3.27
N ASP A 29 14.28 -21.23 -3.76
CA ASP A 29 15.63 -20.81 -4.07
C ASP A 29 16.37 -20.21 -2.85
N THR A 30 15.64 -19.64 -1.88
CA THR A 30 16.24 -18.89 -0.77
C THR A 30 15.87 -19.50 0.59
N PRO A 31 16.74 -20.37 1.15
CA PRO A 31 16.51 -20.99 2.47
C PRO A 31 16.21 -19.99 3.59
N LEU A 32 16.84 -18.80 3.55
CA LEU A 32 16.62 -17.72 4.52
C LEU A 32 15.16 -17.24 4.55
N TYR A 33 14.46 -17.24 3.41
CA TYR A 33 13.04 -16.85 3.34
C TYR A 33 12.17 -17.89 4.03
N ARG A 34 12.48 -19.20 3.88
CA ARG A 34 11.78 -20.26 4.61
C ARG A 34 11.99 -20.14 6.11
N GLU A 35 13.23 -19.88 6.53
CA GLU A 35 13.57 -19.67 7.93
C GLU A 35 12.80 -18.48 8.52
N PHE A 36 12.82 -17.34 7.85
CA PHE A 36 12.07 -16.15 8.27
C PHE A 36 10.56 -16.44 8.37
N ALA A 37 9.98 -17.13 7.38
CA ALA A 37 8.58 -17.51 7.38
C ALA A 37 8.23 -18.63 8.38
N GLN A 38 9.22 -19.20 9.08
CA GLN A 38 9.09 -20.36 9.97
C GLN A 38 8.53 -21.60 9.27
N LEU A 39 8.96 -21.80 8.03
CA LEU A 39 8.66 -23.01 7.26
C LEU A 39 9.71 -24.09 7.57
N GLN A 40 9.25 -25.34 7.61
CA GLN A 40 10.17 -26.48 7.78
C GLN A 40 11.02 -26.67 6.52
N GLU A 41 12.28 -27.08 6.69
CA GLU A 41 13.25 -27.23 5.61
C GLU A 41 12.75 -28.16 4.49
N PHE A 42 12.13 -29.27 4.84
CA PHE A 42 11.57 -30.27 3.92
C PHE A 42 10.01 -30.30 3.95
N GLY A 43 9.39 -29.26 4.46
CA GLY A 43 7.94 -29.15 4.56
C GLY A 43 7.30 -28.62 3.28
N ARG A 44 5.97 -28.67 3.25
CA ARG A 44 5.19 -28.03 2.18
C ARG A 44 5.42 -26.53 2.21
N LEU A 45 5.62 -25.92 1.04
CA LEU A 45 5.73 -24.48 0.84
C LEU A 45 4.37 -23.90 0.38
N PRO A 46 4.07 -22.64 0.71
CA PRO A 46 2.93 -21.94 0.14
C PRO A 46 3.10 -21.80 -1.37
N ASP A 47 2.08 -22.24 -2.11
CA ASP A 47 1.97 -21.99 -3.54
C ASP A 47 1.35 -20.63 -3.84
N GLU A 48 1.49 -20.13 -5.08
CA GLU A 48 0.94 -18.85 -5.53
C GLU A 48 -0.55 -18.69 -5.18
N SER A 49 -1.33 -19.76 -5.29
CA SER A 49 -2.77 -19.73 -5.02
C SER A 49 -3.07 -19.61 -3.53
N THR A 50 -2.23 -20.16 -2.67
CA THR A 50 -2.33 -20.03 -1.21
C THR A 50 -2.00 -18.58 -0.80
N ILE A 51 -0.95 -18.00 -1.38
CA ILE A 51 -0.53 -16.61 -1.17
C ILE A 51 -1.64 -15.66 -1.62
N LEU A 52 -2.17 -15.83 -2.83
CA LEU A 52 -3.29 -15.05 -3.37
C LEU A 52 -4.53 -15.11 -2.46
N ARG A 53 -4.92 -16.30 -2.01
CA ARG A 53 -6.09 -16.46 -1.10
C ARG A 53 -5.88 -15.75 0.23
N PHE A 54 -4.65 -15.72 0.74
CA PHE A 54 -4.34 -15.00 1.96
C PHE A 54 -4.49 -13.50 1.75
N ARG A 55 -3.96 -12.94 0.68
CA ARG A 55 -4.11 -11.53 0.31
C ARG A 55 -5.57 -11.12 0.15
N HIS A 56 -6.37 -11.90 -0.58
CA HIS A 56 -7.81 -11.67 -0.69
C HIS A 56 -8.55 -11.72 0.66
N ARG A 57 -8.04 -12.51 1.60
CA ARG A 57 -8.59 -12.54 2.97
C ARG A 57 -8.27 -11.26 3.73
N LEU A 58 -7.05 -10.72 3.59
CA LEU A 58 -6.69 -9.43 4.17
C LEU A 58 -7.59 -8.30 3.61
N GLU A 59 -7.80 -8.28 2.29
CA GLU A 59 -8.68 -7.32 1.61
C GLU A 59 -10.13 -7.44 2.09
N LYS A 60 -10.70 -8.65 2.05
CA LYS A 60 -12.09 -8.91 2.46
C LYS A 60 -12.40 -8.42 3.87
N HIS A 61 -11.45 -8.51 4.78
CA HIS A 61 -11.61 -8.11 6.18
C HIS A 61 -11.00 -6.73 6.48
N LYS A 62 -10.53 -5.99 5.45
CA LYS A 62 -9.90 -4.66 5.57
C LYS A 62 -8.77 -4.64 6.61
N LEU A 63 -7.97 -5.71 6.64
CA LEU A 63 -6.91 -5.87 7.64
C LEU A 63 -5.67 -5.06 7.33
N ALA A 64 -5.42 -4.69 6.08
CA ALA A 64 -4.26 -3.88 5.71
C ALA A 64 -4.24 -2.53 6.45
N GLN A 65 -5.40 -1.87 6.56
CA GLN A 65 -5.50 -0.62 7.32
C GLN A 65 -5.25 -0.82 8.82
N GLN A 66 -5.74 -1.92 9.39
CA GLN A 66 -5.51 -2.24 10.80
C GLN A 66 -4.04 -2.57 11.08
N ILE A 67 -3.37 -3.25 10.14
CA ILE A 67 -1.93 -3.52 10.21
C ILE A 67 -1.16 -2.20 10.21
N LEU A 68 -1.46 -1.26 9.30
CA LEU A 68 -0.82 0.06 9.24
C LEU A 68 -1.01 0.81 10.56
N THR A 69 -2.23 0.86 11.09
CA THR A 69 -2.52 1.51 12.38
C THR A 69 -1.68 0.88 13.51
N THR A 70 -1.66 -0.44 13.60
CA THR A 70 -0.89 -1.15 14.63
C THR A 70 0.61 -0.87 14.54
N VAL A 71 1.16 -0.84 13.32
CA VAL A 71 2.58 -0.51 13.10
C VAL A 71 2.86 0.93 13.50
N ASN A 72 1.99 1.87 13.13
CA ASN A 72 2.13 3.27 13.51
C ASN A 72 2.09 3.46 15.03
N ASP A 73 1.17 2.80 15.73
CA ASP A 73 1.09 2.85 17.19
C ASP A 73 2.38 2.35 17.85
N LEU A 74 2.96 1.27 17.32
CA LEU A 74 4.25 0.76 17.79
C LEU A 74 5.41 1.73 17.52
N LEU A 75 5.41 2.40 16.37
CA LEU A 75 6.43 3.38 16.02
C LEU A 75 6.31 4.64 16.89
N ILE A 76 5.09 5.12 17.15
CA ILE A 76 4.83 6.24 18.07
C ILE A 76 5.30 5.89 19.47
N ALA A 77 4.95 4.71 19.98
CA ALA A 77 5.37 4.26 21.31
C ALA A 77 6.89 4.16 21.48
N LYS A 78 7.62 3.97 20.37
CA LYS A 78 9.08 3.96 20.34
C LYS A 78 9.70 5.34 20.05
N GLY A 79 8.91 6.38 19.86
CA GLY A 79 9.37 7.72 19.51
C GLY A 79 9.97 7.83 18.09
N LEU A 80 9.61 6.91 17.19
CA LEU A 80 10.14 6.87 15.83
C LEU A 80 9.21 7.57 14.81
N LEU A 81 7.96 7.79 15.17
CA LEU A 81 6.96 8.53 14.40
C LEU A 81 6.50 9.72 15.24
N LEU A 82 6.99 10.91 14.91
CA LEU A 82 6.83 12.11 15.75
C LEU A 82 5.54 12.88 15.46
N LYS A 83 5.09 12.89 14.20
CA LYS A 83 3.90 13.60 13.72
C LYS A 83 3.89 15.11 13.97
N VAL A 84 5.06 15.75 14.10
CA VAL A 84 5.17 17.21 14.29
C VAL A 84 4.89 17.96 13.00
N GLY A 85 5.35 17.42 11.87
CA GLY A 85 5.09 17.92 10.53
C GLY A 85 4.64 16.79 9.62
N THR A 86 3.74 17.08 8.67
CA THR A 86 3.26 16.12 7.69
C THR A 86 3.63 16.55 6.27
N VAL A 87 4.22 15.66 5.49
CA VAL A 87 4.40 15.79 4.05
C VAL A 87 3.27 15.02 3.37
N VAL A 88 2.56 15.68 2.44
CA VAL A 88 1.49 15.06 1.66
C VAL A 88 1.90 14.92 0.20
N ASP A 89 1.60 13.77 -0.40
CA ASP A 89 1.87 13.48 -1.81
C ASP A 89 0.84 12.48 -2.36
N ALA A 90 0.73 12.41 -3.70
CA ALA A 90 -0.14 11.49 -4.39
C ALA A 90 0.60 10.78 -5.54
N THR A 91 0.47 9.46 -5.57
CA THR A 91 1.04 8.62 -6.62
C THR A 91 -0.06 7.96 -7.45
N LEU A 92 0.05 8.04 -8.79
CA LEU A 92 -0.82 7.32 -9.70
C LEU A 92 -0.45 5.83 -9.73
N ILE A 93 -1.44 4.99 -9.51
CA ILE A 93 -1.37 3.53 -9.67
C ILE A 93 -2.04 3.19 -10.99
N ALA A 94 -1.23 3.05 -12.05
CA ALA A 94 -1.73 2.76 -13.38
C ALA A 94 -2.21 1.31 -13.49
N ALA A 95 -3.34 1.12 -14.14
CA ALA A 95 -3.91 -0.17 -14.46
C ALA A 95 -4.10 -0.32 -15.98
N PRO A 96 -4.14 -1.54 -16.51
CA PRO A 96 -4.46 -1.78 -17.91
C PRO A 96 -5.86 -1.24 -18.23
N SER A 97 -5.95 -0.39 -19.24
CA SER A 97 -7.24 0.16 -19.72
C SER A 97 -8.02 -0.82 -20.61
N SER A 98 -7.55 -2.06 -20.74
CA SER A 98 -8.14 -3.08 -21.60
C SER A 98 -9.53 -3.53 -21.10
N THR A 99 -10.45 -3.73 -22.06
CA THR A 99 -11.77 -4.33 -21.83
C THR A 99 -11.83 -5.80 -22.25
N LYS A 100 -10.67 -6.46 -22.44
CA LYS A 100 -10.56 -7.88 -22.84
C LYS A 100 -10.73 -8.84 -21.67
N ASN A 101 -11.56 -8.49 -20.69
CA ASN A 101 -11.96 -9.35 -19.58
C ASN A 101 -13.32 -10.03 -19.87
N LYS A 102 -13.75 -10.90 -18.96
CA LYS A 102 -15.02 -11.62 -19.08
C LYS A 102 -16.22 -10.68 -19.22
N ASP A 103 -16.21 -9.58 -18.49
CA ASP A 103 -17.31 -8.63 -18.42
C ASP A 103 -17.24 -7.54 -19.50
N ARG A 104 -16.17 -7.53 -20.31
CA ARG A 104 -15.88 -6.54 -21.36
C ARG A 104 -16.01 -5.09 -20.88
N ALA A 105 -15.72 -4.86 -19.60
CA ALA A 105 -15.83 -3.57 -18.93
C ALA A 105 -14.53 -3.20 -18.24
N ARG A 106 -14.33 -1.90 -18.02
CA ARG A 106 -13.29 -1.40 -17.14
C ARG A 106 -13.76 -1.47 -15.70
N ASP A 107 -12.81 -1.53 -14.76
CA ASP A 107 -13.12 -1.42 -13.35
C ASP A 107 -13.84 -0.08 -13.06
N PRO A 108 -15.06 -0.08 -12.50
CA PRO A 108 -15.83 1.13 -12.23
C PRO A 108 -15.21 2.04 -11.16
N GLU A 109 -14.33 1.52 -10.31
CA GLU A 109 -13.61 2.29 -9.30
C GLU A 109 -12.42 3.05 -9.87
N MET A 110 -11.97 2.71 -11.08
CA MET A 110 -10.83 3.31 -11.76
C MET A 110 -11.25 4.34 -12.80
N HIS A 111 -10.52 5.45 -12.86
CA HIS A 111 -10.77 6.51 -13.84
C HIS A 111 -9.49 6.97 -14.54
N SER A 112 -9.67 7.63 -15.69
CA SER A 112 -8.55 8.23 -16.42
C SER A 112 -8.15 9.57 -15.81
N SER A 113 -6.86 9.80 -15.71
CA SER A 113 -6.25 11.06 -15.28
C SER A 113 -5.15 11.46 -16.24
N LYS A 114 -4.94 12.78 -16.42
CA LYS A 114 -3.86 13.31 -17.25
C LYS A 114 -2.73 13.80 -16.35
N LYS A 115 -1.50 13.34 -16.61
CA LYS A 115 -0.28 13.87 -15.98
C LYS A 115 0.68 14.34 -17.06
N GLY A 116 0.88 15.65 -17.16
CA GLY A 116 1.57 16.25 -18.30
C GLY A 116 0.80 16.00 -19.60
N GLU A 117 1.47 15.46 -20.61
CA GLU A 117 0.86 15.07 -21.90
C GLU A 117 0.29 13.65 -21.93
N GLN A 118 0.51 12.86 -20.87
CA GLN A 118 0.18 11.43 -20.86
C GLN A 118 -1.11 11.15 -20.10
N MET A 119 -1.94 10.27 -20.68
CA MET A 119 -3.17 9.76 -20.03
C MET A 119 -2.88 8.45 -19.29
N TYR A 120 -3.34 8.38 -18.08
CA TYR A 120 -3.28 7.19 -17.24
C TYR A 120 -4.68 6.74 -16.87
N PHE A 121 -4.92 5.44 -16.82
CA PHE A 121 -6.13 4.85 -16.27
C PHE A 121 -5.76 4.09 -14.99
N GLY A 122 -6.52 4.28 -13.91
CA GLY A 122 -6.23 3.61 -12.65
C GLY A 122 -6.75 4.35 -11.43
N MET A 123 -6.02 4.20 -10.34
CA MET A 123 -6.30 4.82 -9.04
C MET A 123 -5.18 5.76 -8.63
N LYS A 124 -5.39 6.52 -7.57
CA LYS A 124 -4.36 7.27 -6.85
C LYS A 124 -4.21 6.75 -5.43
N ALA A 125 -2.98 6.67 -4.95
CA ALA A 125 -2.66 6.55 -3.53
C ALA A 125 -2.19 7.92 -3.04
N HIS A 126 -2.92 8.50 -2.11
CA HIS A 126 -2.55 9.71 -1.39
C HIS A 126 -1.93 9.30 -0.07
N ILE A 127 -0.82 9.89 0.30
CA ILE A 127 -0.07 9.57 1.51
C ILE A 127 0.16 10.81 2.36
N GLY A 128 0.10 10.63 3.67
CA GLY A 128 0.63 11.55 4.67
C GLY A 128 1.80 10.89 5.38
N ALA A 129 2.96 11.51 5.34
CA ALA A 129 4.17 11.02 5.97
C ALA A 129 4.72 12.02 6.98
N ASP A 130 5.28 11.53 8.07
CA ASP A 130 6.01 12.35 9.04
C ASP A 130 7.22 13.02 8.37
N ALA A 131 7.28 14.34 8.47
CA ALA A 131 8.29 15.15 7.80
C ALA A 131 9.73 14.87 8.28
N ASP A 132 9.89 14.44 9.52
CA ASP A 132 11.21 14.19 10.12
C ASP A 132 11.72 12.76 9.83
N SER A 133 10.86 11.77 10.01
CA SER A 133 11.22 10.35 9.83
C SER A 133 10.98 9.82 8.41
N GLY A 134 10.12 10.48 7.62
CA GLY A 134 9.66 9.99 6.32
C GLY A 134 8.70 8.79 6.42
N LEU A 135 8.29 8.40 7.61
CA LEU A 135 7.40 7.26 7.82
C LEU A 135 5.95 7.63 7.50
N VAL A 136 5.31 6.80 6.69
CA VAL A 136 3.91 7.00 6.29
C VAL A 136 2.98 6.68 7.45
N HIS A 137 2.14 7.65 7.83
CA HIS A 137 1.14 7.49 8.88
C HIS A 137 -0.30 7.39 8.34
N THR A 138 -0.56 7.94 7.15
CA THR A 138 -1.90 7.93 6.53
C THR A 138 -1.81 7.53 5.06
N VAL A 139 -2.73 6.67 4.62
CA VAL A 139 -2.87 6.27 3.21
C VAL A 139 -4.35 6.34 2.82
N ARG A 140 -4.64 6.95 1.67
CA ARG A 140 -5.97 7.00 1.07
C ARG A 140 -5.91 6.57 -0.39
N GLY A 141 -6.80 5.66 -0.78
CA GLY A 141 -6.99 5.26 -2.18
C GLY A 141 -8.20 5.99 -2.76
N THR A 142 -8.03 6.54 -3.95
CA THR A 142 -9.13 7.17 -4.72
C THR A 142 -9.06 6.77 -6.18
N SER A 143 -10.12 7.03 -6.95
CA SER A 143 -10.04 6.91 -8.40
C SER A 143 -9.05 7.94 -8.98
N GLY A 144 -8.43 7.61 -10.12
CA GLY A 144 -7.33 8.40 -10.69
C GLY A 144 -7.65 9.85 -11.03
N ASN A 145 -8.94 10.21 -11.19
CA ASN A 145 -9.40 11.55 -11.54
C ASN A 145 -9.67 12.48 -10.33
N VAL A 146 -9.57 11.97 -9.11
CA VAL A 146 -9.73 12.81 -7.90
C VAL A 146 -8.56 13.77 -7.79
N HIS A 147 -8.84 15.05 -7.50
CA HIS A 147 -7.82 16.06 -7.33
C HIS A 147 -7.12 15.90 -5.96
N ASP A 148 -5.80 16.10 -5.94
CA ASP A 148 -4.98 15.85 -4.76
C ASP A 148 -5.37 16.75 -3.59
N VAL A 149 -5.72 18.02 -3.86
CA VAL A 149 -6.17 18.98 -2.85
C VAL A 149 -7.43 18.52 -2.10
N THR A 150 -8.32 17.74 -2.74
CA THR A 150 -9.56 17.27 -2.07
C THR A 150 -9.30 16.27 -0.97
N GLU A 151 -8.19 15.53 -1.08
CA GLU A 151 -7.79 14.54 -0.08
C GLU A 151 -6.80 15.10 0.94
N GLY A 152 -6.24 16.28 0.70
CA GLY A 152 -5.19 16.85 1.53
C GLY A 152 -5.52 16.86 3.02
N ASN A 153 -6.70 17.38 3.40
CA ASN A 153 -7.12 17.42 4.81
C ASN A 153 -7.27 16.01 5.42
N SER A 154 -7.64 15.01 4.63
CA SER A 154 -7.80 13.63 5.10
C SER A 154 -6.47 12.93 5.39
N LEU A 155 -5.36 13.49 4.92
CA LEU A 155 -4.00 13.00 5.12
C LEU A 155 -3.35 13.55 6.38
N LEU A 156 -3.91 14.62 6.94
CA LEU A 156 -3.46 15.23 8.17
C LEU A 156 -4.05 14.49 9.39
N HIS A 157 -3.31 14.45 10.49
CA HIS A 157 -3.79 13.85 11.74
C HIS A 157 -4.33 14.89 12.73
N GLY A 158 -4.16 16.20 12.42
CA GLY A 158 -4.75 17.32 13.17
C GLY A 158 -3.92 17.85 14.34
N GLU A 159 -2.76 17.25 14.63
CA GLU A 159 -1.83 17.67 15.68
C GLU A 159 -0.53 18.27 15.11
N GLU A 160 -0.38 18.28 13.77
CA GLU A 160 0.78 18.84 13.11
C GLU A 160 0.85 20.35 13.24
N THR A 161 2.05 20.86 13.45
CA THR A 161 2.34 22.31 13.43
C THR A 161 2.67 22.81 12.02
N LEU A 162 3.06 21.92 11.12
CA LEU A 162 3.46 22.22 9.75
C LEU A 162 2.97 21.12 8.79
N ALA A 163 2.47 21.53 7.63
CA ALA A 163 2.14 20.62 6.53
C ALA A 163 2.87 21.08 5.26
N TYR A 164 3.44 20.12 4.54
CA TYR A 164 4.18 20.33 3.30
C TYR A 164 3.51 19.56 2.17
N GLY A 165 3.31 20.21 1.06
CA GLY A 165 2.78 19.60 -0.17
C GLY A 165 3.31 20.32 -1.39
N ASP A 166 3.16 19.72 -2.57
CA ASP A 166 3.46 20.36 -3.83
C ASP A 166 2.36 21.37 -4.25
N ALA A 167 2.51 21.98 -5.42
CA ALA A 167 1.55 22.95 -5.92
C ALA A 167 0.13 22.40 -6.16
N ALA A 168 -0.04 21.07 -6.24
CA ALA A 168 -1.33 20.42 -6.40
C ALA A 168 -2.20 20.51 -5.14
N TYR A 169 -1.58 20.80 -3.98
CA TYR A 169 -2.26 20.98 -2.69
C TYR A 169 -2.53 22.45 -2.32
N GLN A 170 -2.32 23.40 -3.23
CA GLN A 170 -2.64 24.80 -2.98
C GLN A 170 -4.13 25.01 -2.71
N GLY A 171 -4.46 25.64 -1.58
CA GLY A 171 -5.85 25.91 -1.20
C GLY A 171 -6.48 24.86 -0.29
N ILE A 172 -5.69 24.01 0.31
CA ILE A 172 -6.13 22.99 1.31
C ILE A 172 -6.88 23.62 2.52
N ASP A 173 -6.63 24.91 2.79
CA ASP A 173 -7.24 25.65 3.91
C ASP A 173 -8.55 26.37 3.53
N LYS A 174 -9.16 26.06 2.37
CA LYS A 174 -10.35 26.75 1.88
C LYS A 174 -11.59 25.88 1.90
#